data_bdc1d8cc6cf15098ebb29f72888e79f8
#
_entry.id   bdc1d8cc6cf15098ebb29f72888e79f8
#
_cell.length_a   1.000
_cell.length_b   1.000
_cell.length_c   1.000
_cell.angle_alpha   90.00
_cell.angle_beta   90.00
_cell.angle_gamma   90.00
#
_symmetry.space_group_name_H-M   'P 1'
#
loop_
_entity.id
_entity.type
_entity.pdbx_description
1 polymer ?
#
loop_
_entity_poly.entity_id
_entity_poly.type
_entity_poly.pdbx_seq_one_letter_code
_entity_poly.pdbx_strand_id
1 'polypeptide(L)'
;MSLPLPFFPIPLIVLLLGWMLLTVSIFAFGENAAQIANFKSVSIKDYFKSFLDVWKDAVVFSLISGVIVFMAIFAIPFYLSFDSTLGLLLAAFVFWTVVICLLSFQWVLPIRSLMHNNIAKSLKKSFLIFFDNPGFSLFIFLYTVFLLAVSVVFFFIIPGATGIVLAHTNALRLRLYKYDWLEEHPDATPKDRKHIPWQELLAEDRENVGPRDFKSFIFPWK
;
A
#
# COMPACT_ATOMS: atom_id res chain seq x y z
N MET A 1 -13.31 13.73 -36.67
CA MET A 1 -13.10 12.27 -36.89
C MET A 1 -13.87 11.54 -35.80
N SER A 2 -15.12 11.17 -36.09
CA SER A 2 -16.03 10.49 -35.12
C SER A 2 -15.67 9.01 -35.09
N LEU A 3 -15.07 8.57 -33.97
CA LEU A 3 -14.91 7.15 -33.71
C LEU A 3 -16.30 6.50 -33.69
N PRO A 4 -16.52 5.38 -34.37
CA PRO A 4 -17.80 4.71 -34.38
C PRO A 4 -18.17 4.24 -32.99
N LEU A 5 -19.27 4.74 -32.45
CA LEU A 5 -19.82 4.46 -31.13
C LEU A 5 -19.94 2.98 -30.68
N PRO A 6 -20.03 1.96 -31.54
CA PRO A 6 -20.16 0.57 -31.08
C PRO A 6 -18.87 -0.04 -30.50
N PHE A 7 -17.68 0.56 -30.70
CA PHE A 7 -16.41 0.05 -30.17
C PHE A 7 -15.99 0.63 -28.82
N PHE A 8 -16.62 1.70 -28.36
CA PHE A 8 -16.24 2.41 -27.14
C PHE A 8 -16.38 1.57 -25.84
N PRO A 9 -17.43 0.75 -25.63
CA PRO A 9 -17.57 0.00 -24.38
C PRO A 9 -16.53 -1.13 -24.21
N ILE A 10 -16.04 -1.75 -25.29
CA ILE A 10 -15.13 -2.90 -25.22
C ILE A 10 -13.78 -2.54 -24.59
N PRO A 11 -13.05 -1.50 -25.04
CA PRO A 11 -11.78 -1.08 -24.40
C PRO A 11 -11.96 -0.69 -22.93
N LEU A 12 -13.06 -0.05 -22.59
CA LEU A 12 -13.36 0.33 -21.20
C LEU A 12 -13.59 -0.89 -20.32
N ILE A 13 -14.35 -1.88 -20.80
CA ILE A 13 -14.58 -3.14 -20.08
C ILE A 13 -13.26 -3.88 -19.88
N VAL A 14 -12.43 -3.99 -20.89
CA VAL A 14 -11.11 -4.65 -20.80
C VAL A 14 -10.22 -3.93 -19.79
N LEU A 15 -10.20 -2.59 -19.79
CA LEU A 15 -9.44 -1.80 -18.83
C LEU A 15 -9.94 -2.01 -17.39
N LEU A 16 -11.24 -2.01 -17.16
CA LEU A 16 -11.82 -2.26 -15.85
C LEU A 16 -11.54 -3.68 -15.34
N LEU A 17 -11.69 -4.69 -16.20
CA LEU A 17 -11.36 -6.07 -15.85
C LEU A 17 -9.86 -6.22 -15.56
N GLY A 18 -8.99 -5.60 -16.36
CA GLY A 18 -7.55 -5.59 -16.14
C GLY A 18 -7.19 -4.93 -14.82
N TRP A 19 -7.81 -3.80 -14.48
CA TRP A 19 -7.65 -3.11 -13.20
C TRP A 19 -8.07 -3.99 -12.02
N MET A 20 -9.22 -4.67 -12.12
CA MET A 20 -9.69 -5.61 -11.10
C MET A 20 -8.74 -6.78 -10.92
N LEU A 21 -8.32 -7.44 -12.01
CA LEU A 21 -7.39 -8.57 -11.95
C LEU A 21 -6.03 -8.17 -11.35
N LEU A 22 -5.50 -7.01 -11.74
CA LEU A 22 -4.28 -6.46 -11.17
C LEU A 22 -4.42 -6.25 -9.67
N THR A 23 -5.53 -5.65 -9.24
CA THR A 23 -5.79 -5.41 -7.81
C THR A 23 -5.89 -6.72 -7.03
N VAL A 24 -6.59 -7.74 -7.55
CA VAL A 24 -6.67 -9.07 -6.91
C VAL A 24 -5.29 -9.71 -6.80
N SER A 25 -4.47 -9.61 -7.84
CA SER A 25 -3.09 -10.11 -7.83
C SER A 25 -2.22 -9.42 -6.76
N ILE A 26 -2.33 -8.09 -6.65
CA ILE A 26 -1.61 -7.30 -5.63
C ILE A 26 -2.08 -7.69 -4.22
N PHE A 27 -3.38 -7.95 -4.01
CA PHE A 27 -3.91 -8.40 -2.73
C PHE A 27 -3.41 -9.80 -2.36
N ALA A 28 -3.30 -10.72 -3.32
CA ALA A 28 -2.68 -12.03 -3.10
C ALA A 28 -1.19 -11.90 -2.73
N PHE A 29 -0.44 -10.99 -3.36
CA PHE A 29 0.92 -10.66 -2.93
C PHE A 29 0.96 -10.10 -1.50
N GLY A 30 -0.05 -9.34 -1.08
CA GLY A 30 -0.18 -8.82 0.28
C GLY A 30 -0.23 -9.92 1.33
N GLU A 31 -1.04 -10.96 1.12
CA GLU A 31 -1.11 -12.11 2.03
C GLU A 31 0.24 -12.83 2.14
N ASN A 32 0.90 -13.04 1.00
CA ASN A 32 2.23 -13.65 0.99
C ASN A 32 3.28 -12.76 1.64
N ALA A 33 3.23 -11.45 1.41
CA ALA A 33 4.12 -10.49 2.05
C ALA A 33 3.94 -10.48 3.58
N ALA A 34 2.71 -10.60 4.07
CA ALA A 34 2.44 -10.71 5.51
C ALA A 34 3.01 -12.00 6.10
N GLN A 35 2.95 -13.13 5.39
CA GLN A 35 3.59 -14.39 5.82
C GLN A 35 5.11 -14.24 5.87
N ILE A 36 5.72 -13.68 4.82
CA ILE A 36 7.18 -13.44 4.77
C ILE A 36 7.61 -12.47 5.89
N ALA A 37 6.85 -11.40 6.11
CA ALA A 37 7.13 -10.46 7.20
C ALA A 37 7.06 -11.12 8.59
N ASN A 38 6.27 -12.19 8.73
CA ASN A 38 6.19 -13.01 9.94
C ASN A 38 7.12 -14.24 9.90
N PHE A 39 8.19 -14.19 9.10
CA PHE A 39 9.23 -15.23 8.96
C PHE A 39 8.70 -16.61 8.52
N LYS A 40 7.55 -16.65 7.85
CA LYS A 40 6.99 -17.89 7.28
C LYS A 40 7.45 -18.08 5.85
N SER A 41 7.71 -19.32 5.46
CA SER A 41 7.97 -19.68 4.06
C SER A 41 6.68 -19.63 3.25
N VAL A 42 6.78 -19.16 2.01
CA VAL A 42 5.65 -19.05 1.07
C VAL A 42 5.95 -19.83 -0.20
N SER A 43 4.98 -20.58 -0.68
CA SER A 43 5.04 -21.32 -1.93
C SER A 43 4.16 -20.68 -3.01
N ILE A 44 4.39 -21.07 -4.26
CA ILE A 44 3.53 -20.64 -5.38
C ILE A 44 2.07 -21.11 -5.17
N LYS A 45 1.86 -22.27 -4.53
CA LYS A 45 0.51 -22.76 -4.20
C LYS A 45 -0.22 -21.82 -3.22
N ASP A 46 0.51 -21.27 -2.25
CA ASP A 46 -0.06 -20.32 -1.28
C ASP A 46 -0.52 -19.04 -1.97
N TYR A 47 0.20 -18.57 -2.98
CA TYR A 47 -0.23 -17.43 -3.79
C TYR A 47 -1.58 -17.68 -4.48
N PHE A 48 -1.75 -18.82 -5.15
CA PHE A 48 -3.02 -19.14 -5.81
C PHE A 48 -4.16 -19.36 -4.83
N LYS A 49 -3.89 -19.90 -3.65
CA LYS A 49 -4.87 -20.01 -2.57
C LYS A 49 -5.28 -18.63 -2.08
N SER A 50 -4.32 -17.77 -1.79
CA SER A 50 -4.56 -16.39 -1.35
C SER A 50 -5.40 -15.60 -2.36
N PHE A 51 -5.18 -15.82 -3.67
CA PHE A 51 -5.97 -15.19 -4.72
C PHE A 51 -7.49 -15.46 -4.58
N LEU A 52 -7.85 -16.70 -4.25
CA LEU A 52 -9.25 -17.09 -4.04
C LEU A 52 -9.82 -16.53 -2.72
N ASP A 53 -8.97 -16.29 -1.72
CA ASP A 53 -9.42 -15.79 -0.42
C ASP A 53 -9.61 -14.27 -0.41
N VAL A 54 -8.84 -13.54 -1.23
CA VAL A 54 -8.82 -12.06 -1.20
C VAL A 54 -9.71 -11.39 -2.25
N TRP A 55 -10.19 -12.11 -3.27
CA TRP A 55 -10.78 -11.51 -4.46
C TRP A 55 -11.94 -10.56 -4.17
N LYS A 56 -12.81 -10.87 -3.19
CA LYS A 56 -13.96 -10.03 -2.83
C LYS A 56 -13.52 -8.66 -2.31
N ASP A 57 -12.58 -8.66 -1.37
CA ASP A 57 -12.03 -7.42 -0.79
C ASP A 57 -11.27 -6.61 -1.85
N ALA A 58 -10.53 -7.30 -2.72
CA ALA A 58 -9.78 -6.69 -3.80
C ALA A 58 -10.68 -6.03 -4.85
N VAL A 59 -11.79 -6.69 -5.22
CA VAL A 59 -12.80 -6.11 -6.14
C VAL A 59 -13.44 -4.86 -5.53
N VAL A 60 -13.85 -4.91 -4.27
CA VAL A 60 -14.39 -3.73 -3.58
C VAL A 60 -13.37 -2.59 -3.56
N PHE A 61 -12.12 -2.89 -3.23
CA PHE A 61 -11.05 -1.89 -3.21
C PHE A 61 -10.75 -1.35 -4.62
N SER A 62 -10.80 -2.19 -5.66
CA SER A 62 -10.59 -1.76 -7.05
C SER A 62 -11.64 -0.75 -7.51
N LEU A 63 -12.91 -0.94 -7.10
CA LEU A 63 -13.98 0.00 -7.39
C LEU A 63 -13.76 1.34 -6.68
N ILE A 64 -13.42 1.30 -5.39
CA ILE A 64 -13.16 2.53 -4.60
C ILE A 64 -11.95 3.28 -5.17
N SER A 65 -10.84 2.60 -5.42
CA SER A 65 -9.65 3.22 -5.99
C SER A 65 -9.87 3.71 -7.42
N GLY A 66 -10.69 3.00 -8.20
CA GLY A 66 -11.11 3.42 -9.53
C GLY A 66 -11.87 4.76 -9.52
N VAL A 67 -12.75 4.98 -8.55
CA VAL A 67 -13.44 6.27 -8.35
C VAL A 67 -12.42 7.39 -8.07
N ILE A 68 -11.41 7.14 -7.23
CA ILE A 68 -10.37 8.14 -6.92
C ILE A 68 -9.54 8.47 -8.17
N VAL A 69 -9.18 7.46 -8.97
CA VAL A 69 -8.48 7.67 -10.25
C VAL A 69 -9.36 8.45 -11.23
N PHE A 70 -10.66 8.12 -11.30
CA PHE A 70 -11.61 8.86 -12.12
C PHE A 70 -11.72 10.34 -11.69
N MET A 71 -11.79 10.61 -10.41
CA MET A 71 -11.80 11.99 -9.89
C MET A 71 -10.52 12.74 -10.28
N ALA A 72 -9.35 12.10 -10.19
CA ALA A 72 -8.08 12.72 -10.56
C ALA A 72 -8.02 13.07 -12.05
N ILE A 73 -8.48 12.18 -12.93
CA ILE A 73 -8.34 12.31 -14.38
C ILE A 73 -9.43 13.22 -14.99
N PHE A 74 -10.65 13.14 -14.45
CA PHE A 74 -11.81 13.82 -15.06
C PHE A 74 -12.31 15.01 -14.24
N ALA A 75 -12.46 14.88 -12.93
CA ALA A 75 -13.06 15.95 -12.13
C ALA A 75 -12.12 17.15 -11.98
N ILE A 76 -10.81 16.92 -11.80
CA ILE A 76 -9.85 18.05 -11.69
C ILE A 76 -9.82 18.87 -12.97
N PRO A 77 -9.57 18.33 -14.18
CA PRO A 77 -9.61 19.11 -15.41
C PRO A 77 -10.96 19.76 -15.70
N PHE A 78 -12.06 19.06 -15.35
CA PHE A 78 -13.41 19.61 -15.52
C PHE A 78 -13.60 20.88 -14.70
N TYR A 79 -13.25 20.89 -13.40
CA TYR A 79 -13.37 22.10 -12.60
C TYR A 79 -12.38 23.20 -12.99
N LEU A 80 -11.17 22.83 -13.47
CA LEU A 80 -10.20 23.80 -13.99
C LEU A 80 -10.66 24.44 -15.30
N SER A 81 -11.56 23.82 -16.07
CA SER A 81 -12.13 24.42 -17.27
C SER A 81 -13.12 25.55 -17.00
N PHE A 82 -13.55 25.72 -15.75
CA PHE A 82 -14.35 26.86 -15.35
C PHE A 82 -13.43 28.04 -15.08
N ASP A 83 -13.43 29.05 -15.93
CA ASP A 83 -12.67 30.30 -15.76
C ASP A 83 -13.22 31.14 -14.59
N SER A 84 -13.25 30.56 -13.38
CA SER A 84 -13.78 31.15 -12.17
C SER A 84 -13.01 30.73 -10.93
N THR A 85 -12.97 31.60 -9.94
CA THR A 85 -12.39 31.30 -8.63
C THR A 85 -13.05 30.09 -7.97
N LEU A 86 -14.36 29.91 -8.18
CA LEU A 86 -15.10 28.74 -7.65
C LEU A 86 -14.61 27.45 -8.30
N GLY A 87 -14.38 27.44 -9.61
CA GLY A 87 -13.82 26.27 -10.32
C GLY A 87 -12.45 25.89 -9.78
N LEU A 88 -11.57 26.89 -9.55
CA LEU A 88 -10.26 26.64 -8.96
C LEU A 88 -10.34 26.08 -7.54
N LEU A 89 -11.24 26.61 -6.69
CA LEU A 89 -11.44 26.08 -5.34
C LEU A 89 -11.96 24.61 -5.35
N LEU A 90 -12.90 24.29 -6.22
CA LEU A 90 -13.41 22.93 -6.37
C LEU A 90 -12.33 21.97 -6.89
N ALA A 91 -11.54 22.39 -7.87
CA ALA A 91 -10.40 21.61 -8.37
C ALA A 91 -9.37 21.34 -7.26
N ALA A 92 -9.03 22.36 -6.46
CA ALA A 92 -8.13 22.21 -5.32
C ALA A 92 -8.69 21.26 -4.25
N PHE A 93 -9.98 21.34 -3.94
CA PHE A 93 -10.63 20.43 -3.00
C PHE A 93 -10.55 18.97 -3.47
N VAL A 94 -10.88 18.72 -4.74
CA VAL A 94 -10.77 17.37 -5.35
C VAL A 94 -9.32 16.90 -5.34
N PHE A 95 -8.38 17.75 -5.71
CA PHE A 95 -6.94 17.44 -5.71
C PHE A 95 -6.48 16.97 -4.33
N TRP A 96 -6.76 17.72 -3.27
CA TRP A 96 -6.37 17.34 -1.90
C TRP A 96 -7.08 16.07 -1.42
N THR A 97 -8.34 15.88 -1.81
CA THR A 97 -9.06 14.62 -1.52
C THR A 97 -8.35 13.42 -2.16
N VAL A 98 -7.96 13.53 -3.43
CA VAL A 98 -7.19 12.49 -4.14
C VAL A 98 -5.85 12.23 -3.45
N VAL A 99 -5.10 13.27 -3.07
CA VAL A 99 -3.81 13.14 -2.37
C VAL A 99 -3.98 12.41 -1.03
N ILE A 100 -4.95 12.80 -0.21
CA ILE A 100 -5.25 12.16 1.08
C ILE A 100 -5.61 10.69 0.87
N CYS A 101 -6.48 10.38 -0.08
CA CYS A 101 -6.85 9.00 -0.40
C CYS A 101 -5.65 8.18 -0.86
N LEU A 102 -4.82 8.72 -1.73
CA LEU A 102 -3.63 8.05 -2.26
C LEU A 102 -2.63 7.71 -1.15
N LEU A 103 -2.34 8.67 -0.26
CA LEU A 103 -1.45 8.48 0.88
C LEU A 103 -2.05 7.56 1.97
N SER A 104 -3.37 7.48 2.08
CA SER A 104 -4.04 6.56 3.00
C SER A 104 -4.13 5.15 2.42
N PHE A 105 -4.46 4.99 1.15
CA PHE A 105 -4.75 3.70 0.52
C PHE A 105 -3.52 2.79 0.44
N GLN A 106 -2.31 3.33 0.47
CA GLN A 106 -1.09 2.52 0.56
C GLN A 106 -1.05 1.63 1.81
N TRP A 107 -1.79 1.98 2.87
CA TRP A 107 -1.86 1.21 4.11
C TRP A 107 -2.95 0.14 4.11
N VAL A 108 -3.92 0.20 3.19
CA VAL A 108 -5.08 -0.72 3.18
C VAL A 108 -4.64 -2.18 3.08
N LEU A 109 -3.76 -2.48 2.14
CA LEU A 109 -3.28 -3.83 1.89
C LEU A 109 -2.47 -4.40 3.07
N PRO A 110 -1.43 -3.71 3.59
CA PRO A 110 -0.71 -4.17 4.76
C PRO A 110 -1.60 -4.38 5.99
N ILE A 111 -2.54 -3.46 6.26
CA ILE A 111 -3.49 -3.59 7.38
C ILE A 111 -4.37 -4.81 7.22
N ARG A 112 -4.90 -5.03 6.01
CA ARG A 112 -5.75 -6.18 5.73
C ARG A 112 -5.00 -7.49 5.97
N SER A 113 -3.81 -7.60 5.42
CA SER A 113 -3.04 -8.85 5.42
C SER A 113 -2.39 -9.16 6.77
N LEU A 114 -1.82 -8.16 7.47
CA LEU A 114 -1.20 -8.39 8.79
C LEU A 114 -2.23 -8.56 9.91
N MET A 115 -3.34 -7.81 9.85
CA MET A 115 -4.33 -7.79 10.93
C MET A 115 -5.59 -8.63 10.60
N HIS A 116 -5.62 -9.31 9.45
CA HIS A 116 -6.76 -10.10 8.98
C HIS A 116 -8.11 -9.35 9.06
N ASN A 117 -8.08 -8.06 8.78
CA ASN A 117 -9.25 -7.20 8.79
C ASN A 117 -10.05 -7.35 7.48
N ASN A 118 -11.36 -7.12 7.54
CA ASN A 118 -12.15 -6.90 6.32
C ASN A 118 -11.81 -5.54 5.70
N ILE A 119 -12.20 -5.34 4.44
CA ILE A 119 -11.86 -4.14 3.66
C ILE A 119 -12.34 -2.84 4.32
N ALA A 120 -13.54 -2.82 4.91
CA ALA A 120 -14.11 -1.63 5.54
C ALA A 120 -13.29 -1.19 6.78
N LYS A 121 -12.89 -2.15 7.62
CA LYS A 121 -11.99 -1.87 8.77
C LYS A 121 -10.60 -1.45 8.30
N SER A 122 -10.07 -2.07 7.25
CA SER A 122 -8.78 -1.73 6.68
C SER A 122 -8.77 -0.31 6.13
N LEU A 123 -9.80 0.10 5.41
CA LEU A 123 -9.98 1.48 4.94
C LEU A 123 -10.03 2.48 6.10
N LYS A 124 -10.85 2.22 7.12
CA LYS A 124 -10.92 3.10 8.30
C LYS A 124 -9.57 3.25 8.98
N LYS A 125 -8.88 2.14 9.23
CA LYS A 125 -7.55 2.14 9.88
C LYS A 125 -6.48 2.81 9.00
N SER A 126 -6.56 2.69 7.67
CA SER A 126 -5.59 3.32 6.76
C SER A 126 -5.63 4.85 6.86
N PHE A 127 -6.82 5.43 6.94
CA PHE A 127 -6.97 6.87 7.21
C PHE A 127 -6.46 7.26 8.60
N LEU A 128 -6.74 6.46 9.63
CA LEU A 128 -6.21 6.72 10.97
C LEU A 128 -4.68 6.74 11.00
N ILE A 129 -4.02 5.76 10.37
CA ILE A 129 -2.55 5.70 10.28
C ILE A 129 -1.99 6.90 9.51
N PHE A 130 -2.65 7.29 8.43
CA PHE A 130 -2.24 8.47 7.66
C PHE A 130 -2.32 9.73 8.50
N PHE A 131 -3.45 10.01 9.18
CA PHE A 131 -3.63 11.22 9.97
C PHE A 131 -2.76 11.24 11.24
N ASP A 132 -2.47 10.07 11.82
CA ASP A 132 -1.54 9.96 12.95
C ASP A 132 -0.08 10.24 12.53
N ASN A 133 0.31 9.85 11.31
CA ASN A 133 1.67 10.00 10.81
C ASN A 133 1.74 10.41 9.33
N PRO A 134 1.31 11.63 8.96
CA PRO A 134 1.28 12.05 7.56
C PRO A 134 2.67 12.12 6.93
N GLY A 135 3.68 12.57 7.69
CA GLY A 135 5.07 12.62 7.21
C GLY A 135 5.66 11.25 6.91
N PHE A 136 5.35 10.25 7.73
CA PHE A 136 5.78 8.88 7.46
C PHE A 136 5.04 8.27 6.25
N SER A 137 3.75 8.54 6.11
CA SER A 137 2.99 8.11 4.93
C SER A 137 3.52 8.73 3.64
N LEU A 138 3.89 10.01 3.67
CA LEU A 138 4.55 10.68 2.55
C LEU A 138 5.92 10.06 2.25
N PHE A 139 6.72 9.78 3.28
CA PHE A 139 8.02 9.12 3.11
C PHE A 139 7.89 7.75 2.44
N ILE A 140 6.95 6.91 2.90
CA ILE A 140 6.70 5.59 2.31
C ILE A 140 6.19 5.71 0.87
N PHE A 141 5.36 6.70 0.57
CA PHE A 141 4.94 6.99 -0.79
C PHE A 141 6.11 7.34 -1.71
N LEU A 142 6.99 8.25 -1.29
CA LEU A 142 8.19 8.61 -2.06
C LEU A 142 9.14 7.41 -2.22
N TYR A 143 9.29 6.61 -1.18
CA TYR A 143 10.06 5.37 -1.23
C TYR A 143 9.46 4.38 -2.23
N THR A 144 8.13 4.29 -2.31
CA THR A 144 7.43 3.46 -3.31
C THR A 144 7.71 3.94 -4.73
N VAL A 145 7.67 5.26 -4.96
CA VAL A 145 8.04 5.83 -6.27
C VAL A 145 9.48 5.48 -6.63
N PHE A 146 10.41 5.57 -5.69
CA PHE A 146 11.80 5.14 -5.88
C PHE A 146 11.89 3.65 -6.22
N LEU A 147 11.22 2.77 -5.47
CA LEU A 147 11.22 1.33 -5.75
C LEU A 147 10.59 1.01 -7.11
N LEU A 148 9.55 1.73 -7.52
CA LEU A 148 8.97 1.60 -8.85
C LEU A 148 9.97 1.99 -9.94
N ALA A 149 10.68 3.09 -9.77
CA ALA A 149 11.72 3.52 -10.72
C ALA A 149 12.83 2.47 -10.85
N VAL A 150 13.30 1.91 -9.71
CA VAL A 150 14.26 0.80 -9.71
C VAL A 150 13.68 -0.44 -10.40
N SER A 151 12.43 -0.78 -10.12
CA SER A 151 11.75 -1.91 -10.76
C SER A 151 11.67 -1.79 -12.28
N VAL A 152 11.42 -0.60 -12.80
CA VAL A 152 11.42 -0.34 -14.25
C VAL A 152 12.80 -0.63 -14.85
N VAL A 153 13.88 -0.16 -14.20
CA VAL A 153 15.28 -0.39 -14.67
C VAL A 153 15.59 -1.90 -14.72
N PHE A 154 15.08 -2.67 -13.76
CA PHE A 154 15.28 -4.12 -13.69
C PHE A 154 14.10 -4.92 -14.25
N PHE A 155 13.33 -4.37 -15.19
CA PHE A 155 12.20 -5.05 -15.86
C PHE A 155 11.20 -5.69 -14.90
N PHE A 156 10.92 -5.06 -13.76
CA PHE A 156 10.06 -5.53 -12.68
C PHE A 156 10.48 -6.87 -12.02
N ILE A 157 11.71 -7.31 -12.24
CA ILE A 157 12.24 -8.51 -11.58
C ILE A 157 12.63 -8.20 -10.13
N ILE A 158 13.32 -7.07 -9.90
CA ILE A 158 13.82 -6.65 -8.58
C ILE A 158 13.64 -5.12 -8.44
N PRO A 159 12.97 -4.66 -7.37
CA PRO A 159 12.24 -5.41 -6.33
C PRO A 159 10.88 -5.98 -6.79
N GLY A 160 10.33 -5.52 -7.91
CA GLY A 160 9.03 -5.91 -8.43
C GLY A 160 7.84 -5.59 -7.50
N ALA A 161 6.64 -5.98 -7.90
CA ALA A 161 5.42 -5.70 -7.14
C ALA A 161 5.47 -6.30 -5.72
N THR A 162 5.95 -7.54 -5.59
CA THR A 162 6.03 -8.24 -4.30
C THR A 162 6.98 -7.55 -3.33
N GLY A 163 8.14 -7.06 -3.82
CA GLY A 163 9.10 -6.32 -3.01
C GLY A 163 8.54 -4.99 -2.50
N ILE A 164 7.76 -4.28 -3.33
CA ILE A 164 7.09 -3.03 -2.94
C ILE A 164 6.04 -3.31 -1.86
N VAL A 165 5.21 -4.33 -2.06
CA VAL A 165 4.18 -4.73 -1.08
C VAL A 165 4.82 -5.17 0.24
N LEU A 166 5.92 -5.93 0.18
CA LEU A 166 6.68 -6.34 1.37
C LEU A 166 7.26 -5.13 2.13
N ALA A 167 7.76 -4.12 1.41
CA ALA A 167 8.26 -2.89 2.02
C ALA A 167 7.16 -2.16 2.82
N HIS A 168 5.95 -2.04 2.26
CA HIS A 168 4.80 -1.46 2.98
C HIS A 168 4.39 -2.31 4.19
N THR A 169 4.40 -3.63 4.04
CA THR A 169 4.05 -4.56 5.12
C THR A 169 5.01 -4.44 6.29
N ASN A 170 6.32 -4.38 6.02
CA ASN A 170 7.34 -4.17 7.06
C ASN A 170 7.25 -2.76 7.67
N ALA A 171 6.96 -1.74 6.87
CA ALA A 171 6.77 -0.38 7.38
C ALA A 171 5.58 -0.32 8.37
N LEU A 172 4.46 -0.98 8.04
CA LEU A 172 3.33 -1.09 8.96
C LEU A 172 3.70 -1.87 10.22
N ARG A 173 4.39 -3.00 10.08
CA ARG A 173 4.83 -3.83 11.22
C ARG A 173 5.64 -3.03 12.23
N LEU A 174 6.60 -2.24 11.76
CA LEU A 174 7.36 -1.32 12.62
C LEU A 174 6.46 -0.29 13.31
N ARG A 175 5.39 0.18 12.64
CA ARG A 175 4.42 1.08 13.27
C ARG A 175 3.60 0.37 14.35
N LEU A 176 3.21 -0.87 14.13
CA LEU A 176 2.48 -1.65 15.14
C LEU A 176 3.35 -1.86 16.39
N TYR A 177 4.61 -2.24 16.26
CA TYR A 177 5.54 -2.33 17.41
C TYR A 177 5.62 -1.02 18.22
N LYS A 178 5.65 0.12 17.53
CA LYS A 178 5.61 1.40 18.22
C LYS A 178 4.30 1.63 18.96
N TYR A 179 3.16 1.26 18.36
CA TYR A 179 1.85 1.44 19.00
C TYR A 179 1.69 0.52 20.18
N ASP A 180 2.10 -0.74 20.07
CA ASP A 180 2.07 -1.72 21.17
C ASP A 180 2.93 -1.21 22.34
N TRP A 181 4.14 -0.73 22.07
CA TRP A 181 4.99 -0.13 23.09
C TRP A 181 4.36 1.09 23.76
N LEU A 182 3.70 1.96 23.02
CA LEU A 182 3.01 3.15 23.57
C LEU A 182 1.78 2.77 24.41
N GLU A 183 1.11 1.67 24.07
CA GLU A 183 -0.02 1.14 24.84
C GLU A 183 0.44 0.55 26.17
N GLU A 184 1.59 -0.13 26.18
CA GLU A 184 2.22 -0.66 27.39
C GLU A 184 2.82 0.43 28.30
N HIS A 185 3.14 1.61 27.74
CA HIS A 185 3.75 2.72 28.47
C HIS A 185 2.89 4.00 28.36
N PRO A 186 1.71 4.03 28.99
CA PRO A 186 0.79 5.18 28.90
C PRO A 186 1.40 6.44 29.52
N ASP A 187 2.28 6.30 30.51
CA ASP A 187 2.96 7.40 31.21
C ASP A 187 4.21 7.93 30.47
N ALA A 188 4.51 7.41 29.27
CA ALA A 188 5.66 7.83 28.49
C ALA A 188 5.59 9.33 28.14
N THR A 189 6.66 10.05 28.49
CA THR A 189 6.77 11.49 28.20
C THR A 189 6.86 11.76 26.69
N PRO A 190 6.58 13.01 26.21
CA PRO A 190 6.76 13.35 24.81
C PRO A 190 8.17 13.10 24.26
N LYS A 191 9.20 13.08 25.15
CA LYS A 191 10.57 12.72 24.79
C LYS A 191 10.71 11.21 24.56
N ASP A 192 10.16 10.41 25.47
CA ASP A 192 10.22 8.94 25.39
C ASP A 192 9.48 8.44 24.13
N ARG A 193 8.35 9.05 23.80
CA ARG A 193 7.60 8.77 22.56
C ARG A 193 8.40 9.01 21.26
N LYS A 194 9.47 9.85 21.33
CA LYS A 194 10.40 10.06 20.22
C LYS A 194 11.58 9.10 20.24
N HIS A 195 11.94 8.56 21.41
CA HIS A 195 13.10 7.68 21.60
C HIS A 195 12.66 6.24 21.91
N ILE A 196 11.94 5.65 20.97
CA ILE A 196 11.48 4.26 21.07
C ILE A 196 12.69 3.31 21.17
N PRO A 197 12.70 2.31 22.10
CA PRO A 197 13.79 1.35 22.25
C PRO A 197 13.76 0.28 21.15
N TRP A 198 14.06 0.68 19.91
CA TRP A 198 14.00 -0.22 18.74
C TRP A 198 14.90 -1.45 18.88
N GLN A 199 15.96 -1.38 19.67
CA GLN A 199 16.86 -2.52 19.86
C GLN A 199 16.17 -3.66 20.61
N GLU A 200 15.34 -3.33 21.59
CA GLU A 200 14.57 -4.29 22.40
C GLU A 200 13.38 -4.81 21.59
N LEU A 201 12.62 -3.92 20.95
CA LEU A 201 11.44 -4.27 20.16
C LEU A 201 11.76 -5.17 18.97
N LEU A 202 12.96 -5.07 18.41
CA LEU A 202 13.40 -5.86 17.26
C LEU A 202 14.31 -7.04 17.67
N ALA A 203 14.46 -7.35 18.96
CA ALA A 203 15.34 -8.42 19.41
C ALA A 203 14.92 -9.78 18.86
N GLU A 204 13.65 -10.13 18.97
CA GLU A 204 13.07 -11.36 18.44
C GLU A 204 13.19 -11.44 16.89
N ASP A 205 12.93 -10.34 16.21
CA ASP A 205 13.09 -10.27 14.75
C ASP A 205 14.54 -10.53 14.33
N ARG A 206 15.51 -10.02 15.08
CA ARG A 206 16.93 -10.24 14.83
C ARG A 206 17.36 -11.69 15.07
N GLU A 207 16.81 -12.34 16.09
CA GLU A 207 17.04 -13.76 16.31
C GLU A 207 16.48 -14.62 15.17
N ASN A 208 15.27 -14.34 14.72
CA ASN A 208 14.63 -15.03 13.60
C ASN A 208 15.39 -14.86 12.28
N VAL A 209 15.98 -13.68 12.08
CA VAL A 209 16.74 -13.35 10.86
C VAL A 209 18.16 -13.91 10.92
N GLY A 210 18.74 -14.06 12.12
CA GLY A 210 20.15 -14.43 12.33
C GLY A 210 21.13 -13.31 11.92
N PRO A 211 22.43 -13.52 12.17
CA PRO A 211 23.46 -12.57 11.77
C PRO A 211 23.52 -12.47 10.24
N ARG A 212 23.21 -11.28 9.71
CA ARG A 212 23.30 -10.98 8.28
C ARG A 212 24.53 -10.15 7.98
N ASP A 213 25.41 -10.71 7.16
CA ASP A 213 26.52 -10.02 6.53
C ASP A 213 26.23 -9.84 5.04
N PHE A 214 26.88 -8.88 4.39
CA PHE A 214 26.74 -8.67 2.93
C PHE A 214 27.02 -9.93 2.13
N LYS A 215 27.91 -10.78 2.62
CA LYS A 215 28.21 -12.09 2.05
C LYS A 215 27.03 -13.06 2.09
N SER A 216 26.26 -13.07 3.18
CA SER A 216 25.07 -13.90 3.32
C SER A 216 23.90 -13.42 2.46
N PHE A 217 23.90 -12.14 2.05
CA PHE A 217 22.94 -11.62 1.09
C PHE A 217 23.20 -12.16 -0.33
N ILE A 218 24.48 -12.31 -0.73
CA ILE A 218 24.85 -12.84 -2.05
C ILE A 218 24.80 -14.38 -2.06
N PHE A 219 25.17 -15.02 -0.95
CA PHE A 219 25.25 -16.47 -0.80
C PHE A 219 24.43 -16.94 0.40
N PRO A 220 23.09 -16.92 0.31
CA PRO A 220 22.19 -17.25 1.43
C PRO A 220 22.29 -18.71 1.91
N TRP A 221 22.99 -19.57 1.16
CA TRP A 221 23.20 -21.00 1.48
C TRP A 221 24.57 -21.28 2.13
N LYS A 222 25.38 -20.28 2.39
CA LYS A 222 26.64 -20.36 3.13
C LYS A 222 26.48 -19.74 4.50
#